data_b85468d0f7e7af710f800f29277c47e8
#
_entry.id   b85468d0f7e7af710f800f29277c47e8
#
_cell.length_a   1.000
_cell.length_b   1.000
_cell.length_c   1.000
_cell.angle_alpha   90.00
_cell.angle_beta   90.00
_cell.angle_gamma   90.00
#
_symmetry.space_group_name_H-M   'P 1'
#
loop_
_entity.id
_entity.type
_entity.pdbx_description
1 polymer ?
#
loop_
_entity_poly.entity_id
_entity_poly.type
_entity_poly.pdbx_seq_one_letter_code
_entity_poly.pdbx_strand_id
1 'polypeptide(L)'
;MVRLSYHELLILSNIDPLSTQIERLDSMAVGPQTYTLPRADSHCWLAVTGSQAAEMFSKVCGVDLRPHKFANNAVAQTSVAKASAIVVRHDLGTTHCFYVLTDVSAAEFLWDCLIDAMLEYDGGPVGVASMRELAAEG
;
A
#
# COMPACT_ATOMS: atom_id res chain seq x y z
N MET A 1 -2.98 -3.60 -9.76
CA MET A 1 -3.29 -2.33 -10.47
C MET A 1 -4.50 -1.69 -9.81
N VAL A 2 -4.41 -0.42 -9.46
CA VAL A 2 -5.49 0.36 -8.83
C VAL A 2 -5.75 1.65 -9.60
N ARG A 3 -7.01 2.06 -9.69
CA ARG A 3 -7.40 3.31 -10.35
C ARG A 3 -7.41 4.45 -9.33
N LEU A 4 -6.59 5.47 -9.56
CA LEU A 4 -6.54 6.66 -8.72
C LEU A 4 -7.49 7.75 -9.20
N SER A 5 -7.65 7.89 -10.52
CA SER A 5 -8.59 8.84 -11.13
C SER A 5 -9.10 8.31 -12.47
N TYR A 6 -9.91 9.09 -13.17
CA TYR A 6 -10.39 8.72 -14.51
C TYR A 6 -9.24 8.50 -15.50
N HIS A 7 -8.14 9.25 -15.34
CA HIS A 7 -6.99 9.24 -16.24
C HIS A 7 -5.72 8.64 -15.61
N GLU A 8 -5.78 8.11 -14.38
CA GLU A 8 -4.59 7.68 -13.66
C GLU A 8 -4.76 6.28 -13.07
N LEU A 9 -3.81 5.42 -13.39
CA LEU A 9 -3.70 4.06 -12.86
C LEU A 9 -2.37 3.93 -12.11
N LEU A 10 -2.42 3.38 -10.90
CA LEU A 10 -1.24 3.00 -10.15
C LEU A 10 -1.00 1.50 -10.33
N ILE A 11 0.19 1.14 -10.76
CA ILE A 11 0.63 -0.24 -10.90
C ILE A 11 1.64 -0.52 -9.80
N LEU A 12 1.29 -1.42 -8.90
CA LEU A 12 2.19 -1.94 -7.88
C LEU A 12 2.75 -3.25 -8.40
N SER A 13 4.07 -3.40 -8.37
CA SER A 13 4.74 -4.64 -8.70
C SER A 13 4.71 -5.61 -7.52
N ASN A 14 5.12 -6.84 -7.75
CA ASN A 14 5.38 -7.78 -6.66
C ASN A 14 6.61 -7.34 -5.85
N ILE A 15 6.78 -7.86 -4.63
CA ILE A 15 7.91 -7.58 -3.73
C ILE A 15 9.27 -7.93 -4.36
N ASP A 16 9.30 -8.82 -5.34
CA ASP A 16 10.52 -9.17 -6.06
C ASP A 16 10.92 -8.10 -7.09
N PRO A 17 12.20 -7.73 -7.16
CA PRO A 17 12.68 -6.67 -8.05
C PRO A 17 12.44 -7.04 -9.51
N LEU A 18 11.62 -6.24 -10.18
CA LEU A 18 11.10 -6.54 -11.52
C LEU A 18 11.45 -5.48 -12.53
N SER A 19 12.72 -5.39 -12.86
CA SER A 19 13.17 -4.64 -14.03
C SER A 19 12.39 -5.03 -15.31
N THR A 20 12.14 -6.32 -15.51
CA THR A 20 11.44 -6.84 -16.68
C THR A 20 9.95 -6.46 -16.78
N GLN A 21 9.26 -6.22 -15.68
CA GLN A 21 7.84 -5.79 -15.75
C GLN A 21 7.71 -4.31 -16.08
N ILE A 22 8.61 -3.47 -15.58
CA ILE A 22 8.65 -2.04 -15.93
C ILE A 22 8.93 -1.89 -17.43
N GLU A 23 9.93 -2.59 -17.97
CA GLU A 23 10.24 -2.60 -19.39
C GLU A 23 9.07 -3.07 -20.25
N ARG A 24 8.34 -4.08 -19.79
CA ARG A 24 7.12 -4.56 -20.47
C ARG A 24 6.02 -3.51 -20.44
N LEU A 25 5.82 -2.81 -19.34
CA LEU A 25 4.84 -1.72 -19.23
C LEU A 25 5.18 -0.56 -20.14
N ASP A 26 6.43 -0.17 -20.22
CA ASP A 26 6.91 0.87 -21.15
C ASP A 26 6.70 0.47 -22.61
N SER A 27 6.89 -0.80 -22.95
CA SER A 27 6.61 -1.33 -24.29
C SER A 27 5.10 -1.42 -24.61
N MET A 28 4.26 -1.50 -23.57
CA MET A 28 2.79 -1.51 -23.68
C MET A 28 2.19 -0.12 -23.64
N ALA A 29 3.00 0.96 -23.51
CA ALA A 29 2.53 2.33 -23.54
C ALA A 29 1.77 2.60 -24.84
N VAL A 30 0.46 2.59 -24.75
CA VAL A 30 -0.44 2.44 -25.86
C VAL A 30 -1.04 3.79 -26.21
N GLY A 31 -0.41 4.48 -27.14
CA GLY A 31 -0.98 5.65 -27.77
C GLY A 31 -0.34 6.99 -27.37
N PRO A 32 -0.63 8.05 -28.13
CA PRO A 32 0.09 9.32 -28.03
C PRO A 32 -0.24 10.14 -26.77
N GLN A 33 -1.15 9.67 -25.93
CA GLN A 33 -1.59 10.35 -24.70
C GLN A 33 -1.41 9.50 -23.43
N THR A 34 -0.61 8.41 -23.50
CA THR A 34 -0.35 7.52 -22.36
C THR A 34 1.11 7.62 -21.98
N TYR A 35 1.38 7.95 -20.72
CA TYR A 35 2.72 8.14 -20.20
C TYR A 35 2.94 7.27 -18.97
N THR A 36 4.07 6.58 -18.91
CA THR A 36 4.52 5.88 -17.72
C THR A 36 5.31 6.85 -16.83
N LEU A 37 5.01 6.84 -15.54
CA LEU A 37 5.68 7.67 -14.54
C LEU A 37 6.26 6.76 -13.45
N PRO A 38 7.56 6.44 -13.49
CA PRO A 38 8.22 5.68 -12.43
C PRO A 38 8.08 6.39 -11.07
N ARG A 39 7.74 5.61 -10.01
CA ARG A 39 7.52 6.13 -8.66
C ARG A 39 8.50 5.55 -7.62
N ALA A 40 9.49 4.77 -8.07
CA ALA A 40 10.44 4.09 -7.18
C ALA A 40 11.19 5.04 -6.24
N ASP A 41 11.56 6.22 -6.73
CA ASP A 41 12.34 7.21 -5.97
C ASP A 41 11.48 8.29 -5.31
N SER A 42 10.18 8.35 -5.58
CA SER A 42 9.30 9.40 -5.08
C SER A 42 8.37 8.96 -3.97
N HIS A 43 8.10 7.65 -3.86
CA HIS A 43 7.18 7.12 -2.87
C HIS A 43 7.84 5.98 -2.09
N CYS A 44 7.62 5.98 -0.77
CA CYS A 44 7.79 4.77 0.03
C CYS A 44 6.51 3.93 -0.04
N TRP A 45 6.66 2.63 0.13
CA TRP A 45 5.58 1.67 0.16
C TRP A 45 5.69 0.82 1.42
N LEU A 46 4.77 1.03 2.36
CA LEU A 46 4.65 0.28 3.59
C LEU A 46 3.48 -0.70 3.49
N ALA A 47 3.60 -1.84 4.13
CA ALA A 47 2.53 -2.82 4.27
C ALA A 47 2.18 -2.99 5.74
N VAL A 48 0.89 -2.88 6.06
CA VAL A 48 0.33 -3.14 7.40
C VAL A 48 -0.61 -4.32 7.27
N THR A 49 -0.38 -5.37 8.06
CA THR A 49 -1.12 -6.63 7.95
C THR A 49 -1.60 -7.10 9.30
N GLY A 50 -2.67 -7.89 9.31
CA GLY A 50 -3.21 -8.52 10.50
C GLY A 50 -4.69 -8.22 10.73
N SER A 51 -5.30 -9.00 11.63
CA SER A 51 -6.74 -8.92 11.91
C SER A 51 -7.18 -7.58 12.51
N GLN A 52 -6.29 -6.89 13.23
CA GLN A 52 -6.55 -5.62 13.91
C GLN A 52 -6.01 -4.40 13.15
N ALA A 53 -5.49 -4.60 11.93
CA ALA A 53 -4.91 -3.51 11.14
C ALA A 53 -5.92 -2.38 10.86
N ALA A 54 -7.17 -2.70 10.56
CA ALA A 54 -8.21 -1.71 10.30
C ALA A 54 -8.55 -0.88 11.56
N GLU A 55 -8.58 -1.51 12.72
CA GLU A 55 -8.80 -0.86 14.02
C GLU A 55 -7.62 0.07 14.35
N MET A 56 -6.40 -0.39 14.16
CA MET A 56 -5.20 0.43 14.34
C MET A 56 -5.25 1.69 13.46
N PHE A 57 -5.65 1.56 12.19
CA PHE A 57 -5.78 2.69 11.29
C PHE A 57 -6.79 3.73 11.76
N SER A 58 -7.80 3.37 12.57
CA SER A 58 -8.76 4.35 13.09
C SER A 58 -8.11 5.46 13.94
N LYS A 59 -6.90 5.22 14.46
CA LYS A 59 -6.12 6.20 15.23
C LYS A 59 -5.42 7.24 14.34
N VAL A 60 -5.06 6.86 13.12
CA VAL A 60 -4.16 7.64 12.27
C VAL A 60 -4.73 7.98 10.89
N CYS A 61 -5.88 7.39 10.52
CA CYS A 61 -6.54 7.60 9.22
C CYS A 61 -8.01 7.99 9.41
N GLY A 62 -8.47 9.01 8.68
CA GLY A 62 -9.87 9.44 8.73
C GLY A 62 -10.83 8.59 7.90
N VAL A 63 -10.32 7.68 7.08
CA VAL A 63 -11.14 6.75 6.29
C VAL A 63 -11.42 5.48 7.10
N ASP A 64 -12.66 5.03 7.10
CA ASP A 64 -13.05 3.76 7.72
C ASP A 64 -12.54 2.59 6.87
N LEU A 65 -11.45 1.97 7.30
CA LEU A 65 -10.80 0.86 6.60
C LEU A 65 -11.33 -0.52 7.00
N ARG A 66 -12.36 -0.59 7.85
CA ARG A 66 -12.95 -1.87 8.25
C ARG A 66 -13.50 -2.64 7.04
N PRO A 67 -13.43 -3.99 7.05
CA PRO A 67 -13.74 -4.82 5.89
C PRO A 67 -15.12 -4.59 5.26
N HIS A 68 -16.12 -4.23 6.05
CA HIS A 68 -17.49 -3.97 5.59
C HIS A 68 -17.66 -2.59 4.91
N LYS A 69 -16.67 -1.68 5.06
CA LYS A 69 -16.66 -0.34 4.46
C LYS A 69 -15.59 -0.21 3.37
N PHE A 70 -14.49 -0.91 3.53
CA PHE A 70 -13.35 -0.84 2.64
C PHE A 70 -13.05 -2.25 2.10
N ALA A 71 -13.63 -2.58 0.95
CA ALA A 71 -13.55 -3.90 0.34
C ALA A 71 -12.11 -4.25 -0.08
N ASN A 72 -11.83 -5.55 -0.27
CA ASN A 72 -10.57 -5.98 -0.87
C ASN A 72 -10.39 -5.34 -2.27
N ASN A 73 -9.19 -4.88 -2.57
CA ASN A 73 -8.81 -4.08 -3.75
C ASN A 73 -9.42 -2.66 -3.79
N ALA A 74 -10.04 -2.18 -2.72
CA ALA A 74 -10.40 -0.77 -2.61
C ALA A 74 -9.16 0.13 -2.46
N VAL A 75 -9.30 1.37 -2.92
CA VAL A 75 -8.27 2.41 -2.82
C VAL A 75 -8.85 3.69 -2.24
N ALA A 76 -8.10 4.36 -1.39
CA ALA A 76 -8.39 5.70 -0.89
C ALA A 76 -7.17 6.61 -1.03
N GLN A 77 -7.39 7.80 -1.58
CA GLN A 77 -6.42 8.89 -1.50
C GLN A 77 -6.82 9.75 -0.30
N THR A 78 -5.99 9.74 0.73
CA THR A 78 -6.33 10.28 2.05
C THR A 78 -5.07 10.78 2.78
N SER A 79 -5.19 10.99 4.08
CA SER A 79 -4.03 11.18 4.95
C SER A 79 -3.91 10.07 5.97
N VAL A 80 -2.69 9.63 6.23
CA VAL A 80 -2.33 8.72 7.33
C VAL A 80 -1.32 9.44 8.20
N ALA A 81 -1.58 9.53 9.50
CA ALA A 81 -0.78 10.33 10.46
C ALA A 81 -0.50 11.76 9.94
N LYS A 82 -1.49 12.39 9.29
CA LYS A 82 -1.42 13.71 8.63
C LYS A 82 -0.51 13.79 7.41
N ALA A 83 0.21 12.75 7.03
CA ALA A 83 0.91 12.67 5.76
C ALA A 83 -0.06 12.28 4.63
N SER A 84 0.05 12.94 3.47
CA SER A 84 -0.73 12.56 2.28
C SER A 84 -0.37 11.14 1.85
N ALA A 85 -1.35 10.28 1.67
CA ALA A 85 -1.13 8.88 1.38
C ALA A 85 -2.18 8.29 0.43
N ILE A 86 -1.77 7.24 -0.28
CA ILE A 86 -2.66 6.34 -0.99
C ILE A 86 -2.72 5.05 -0.17
N VAL A 87 -3.92 4.67 0.26
CA VAL A 87 -4.14 3.40 0.97
C VAL A 87 -4.84 2.43 0.03
N VAL A 88 -4.27 1.26 -0.15
CA VAL A 88 -4.83 0.18 -0.95
C VAL A 88 -5.01 -1.05 -0.07
N ARG A 89 -6.22 -1.59 0.01
CA ARG A 89 -6.40 -2.89 0.63
C ARG A 89 -6.12 -3.99 -0.39
N HIS A 90 -5.25 -4.92 -0.04
CA HIS A 90 -4.97 -6.11 -0.85
C HIS A 90 -4.63 -7.27 0.07
N ASP A 91 -5.64 -8.05 0.38
CA ASP A 91 -5.53 -9.14 1.36
C ASP A 91 -4.56 -10.22 0.85
N LEU A 92 -3.74 -10.75 1.76
CA LEU A 92 -2.82 -11.85 1.52
C LEU A 92 -3.48 -13.13 2.04
N GLY A 93 -4.01 -13.94 1.13
CA GLY A 93 -4.82 -15.07 1.52
C GLY A 93 -6.04 -14.64 2.35
N THR A 94 -6.13 -15.12 3.58
CA THR A 94 -7.17 -14.75 4.55
C THR A 94 -6.79 -13.57 5.44
N THR A 95 -5.56 -13.07 5.32
CA THR A 95 -5.03 -12.01 6.17
C THR A 95 -5.23 -10.64 5.54
N HIS A 96 -5.85 -9.71 6.28
CA HIS A 96 -6.00 -8.34 5.82
C HIS A 96 -4.65 -7.65 5.65
N CYS A 97 -4.46 -7.00 4.52
CA CYS A 97 -3.26 -6.25 4.22
C CYS A 97 -3.62 -4.91 3.59
N PHE A 98 -2.99 -3.86 4.10
CA PHE A 98 -3.12 -2.48 3.62
C PHE A 98 -1.78 -1.96 3.17
N TYR A 99 -1.66 -1.61 1.91
CA TYR A 99 -0.51 -0.91 1.38
C TYR A 99 -0.70 0.59 1.57
N VAL A 100 0.28 1.24 2.15
CA VAL A 100 0.31 2.69 2.34
C VAL A 100 1.46 3.25 1.53
N LEU A 101 1.15 4.10 0.56
CA LEU A 101 2.13 4.79 -0.26
C LEU A 101 2.09 6.28 0.11
N THR A 102 3.24 6.84 0.41
CA THR A 102 3.41 8.26 0.70
C THR A 102 4.70 8.77 0.08
N ASP A 103 4.88 10.09 0.06
CA ASP A 103 6.14 10.70 -0.36
C ASP A 103 7.31 10.12 0.45
N VAL A 104 8.43 9.83 -0.23
CA VAL A 104 9.60 9.20 0.40
C VAL A 104 10.15 10.03 1.56
N SER A 105 10.01 11.36 1.53
CA SER A 105 10.45 12.23 2.60
C SER A 105 9.69 12.05 3.92
N ALA A 106 8.49 11.48 3.87
CA ALA A 106 7.68 11.19 5.04
C ALA A 106 7.85 9.74 5.56
N ALA A 107 8.72 8.94 4.95
CA ALA A 107 8.82 7.50 5.23
C ALA A 107 9.12 7.18 6.70
N GLU A 108 10.16 7.80 7.28
CA GLU A 108 10.53 7.58 8.69
C GLU A 108 9.43 8.05 9.65
N PHE A 109 8.90 9.23 9.40
CA PHE A 109 7.81 9.79 10.22
C PHE A 109 6.58 8.87 10.21
N LEU A 110 6.18 8.40 9.03
CA LEU A 110 5.04 7.50 8.90
C LEU A 110 5.30 6.15 9.55
N TRP A 111 6.51 5.61 9.40
CA TRP A 111 6.93 4.38 10.05
C TRP A 111 6.78 4.48 11.57
N ASP A 112 7.35 5.52 12.18
CA ASP A 112 7.29 5.73 13.63
C ASP A 112 5.85 5.88 14.13
N CYS A 113 5.00 6.63 13.40
CA CYS A 113 3.59 6.77 13.73
C CYS A 113 2.82 5.43 13.66
N LEU A 114 3.13 4.59 12.67
CA LEU A 114 2.49 3.28 12.54
C LEU A 114 2.97 2.32 13.65
N ILE A 115 4.26 2.32 13.97
CA ILE A 115 4.79 1.53 15.09
C ILE A 115 4.12 1.94 16.40
N ASP A 116 4.05 3.24 16.70
CA ASP A 116 3.37 3.74 17.92
C ASP A 116 1.88 3.33 17.93
N ALA A 117 1.19 3.47 16.80
CA ALA A 117 -0.22 3.14 16.71
C ALA A 117 -0.52 1.66 16.94
N MET A 118 0.39 0.74 16.57
CA MET A 118 0.18 -0.70 16.68
C MET A 118 0.57 -1.29 18.05
N LEU A 119 1.25 -0.54 18.91
CA LEU A 119 1.70 -1.04 20.22
C LEU A 119 0.55 -1.57 21.09
N GLU A 120 -0.61 -0.92 21.09
CA GLU A 120 -1.77 -1.38 21.88
C GLU A 120 -2.40 -2.68 21.37
N TYR A 121 -2.01 -3.13 20.17
CA TYR A 121 -2.46 -4.37 19.53
C TYR A 121 -1.38 -5.46 19.56
N ASP A 122 -0.35 -5.31 20.39
CA ASP A 122 0.83 -6.17 20.40
C ASP A 122 1.50 -6.32 19.01
N GLY A 123 1.35 -5.29 18.18
CA GLY A 123 1.90 -5.25 16.83
C GLY A 123 3.38 -4.87 16.82
N GLY A 124 4.04 -5.24 15.72
CA GLY A 124 5.46 -4.94 15.53
C GLY A 124 5.90 -5.09 14.08
N PRO A 125 7.16 -4.77 13.78
CA PRO A 125 7.71 -4.89 12.43
C PRO A 125 7.66 -6.32 11.92
N VAL A 126 7.25 -6.48 10.66
CA VAL A 126 7.20 -7.76 9.95
C VAL A 126 8.26 -7.76 8.84
N GLY A 127 9.04 -8.83 8.74
CA GLY A 127 10.03 -8.99 7.69
C GLY A 127 9.42 -9.36 6.34
N VAL A 128 10.14 -9.04 5.25
CA VAL A 128 9.72 -9.38 3.88
C VAL A 128 9.53 -10.89 3.68
N ALA A 129 10.31 -11.72 4.38
CA ALA A 129 10.18 -13.18 4.31
C ALA A 129 8.78 -13.63 4.77
N SER A 130 8.33 -13.15 5.95
CA SER A 130 7.00 -13.47 6.47
C SER A 130 5.87 -12.94 5.57
N MET A 131 6.07 -11.79 4.93
CA MET A 131 5.10 -11.26 3.95
C MET A 131 4.98 -12.17 2.71
N ARG A 132 6.09 -12.76 2.26
CA ARG A 132 6.08 -13.74 1.16
C ARG A 132 5.37 -15.04 1.54
N GLU A 133 5.57 -15.51 2.77
CA GLU A 133 4.86 -16.69 3.29
C GLU A 133 3.34 -16.45 3.31
N LEU A 134 2.88 -15.33 3.86
CA LEU A 134 1.47 -14.94 3.86
C LEU A 134 0.89 -14.86 2.44
N ALA A 135 1.65 -14.35 1.48
CA ALA A 135 1.22 -14.27 0.08
C ALA A 135 1.16 -15.64 -0.62
N ALA A 136 1.92 -16.63 -0.16
CA ALA A 136 1.94 -17.98 -0.73
C ALA A 136 0.83 -18.89 -0.17
N GLU A 137 0.23 -18.56 0.96
CA GLU A 137 -0.88 -19.29 1.59
C GLU A 137 -2.25 -18.99 0.96
N GLY A 138 -2.34 -18.08 0.03
CA GLY A 138 -3.57 -17.66 -0.67
C GLY A 138 -3.54 -18.04 -2.13
#